data_c55a0377331320c1df2f5a149ad79d3b
#
_entry.id   c55a0377331320c1df2f5a149ad79d3b
#
_cell.length_a   1.000
_cell.length_b   1.000
_cell.length_c   1.000
_cell.angle_alpha   90.00
_cell.angle_beta   90.00
_cell.angle_gamma   90.00
#
_symmetry.space_group_name_H-M   'P 1'
#
loop_
_entity.id
_entity.type
_entity.pdbx_description
1 polymer ?
#
loop_
_entity_poly.entity_id
_entity_poly.type
_entity_poly.pdbx_seq_one_letter_code
_entity_poly.pdbx_strand_id
1 'polypeptide(L)'
;MVRDFLLEYCNRPFVSGFEQMTPDLLPKYFMPFSDTYENDRRGSYIFSKKGETSRSVMLEAHVDELAFMITEVMADGFLRFSPVGYYNTLCLECQDVTLSFDKVLDGFVTSPNLPACFSRYFVILYNCHVLIVNRETLF
;
A
#
# COMPACT_ATOMS: atom_id res chain seq x y z
N MET A 1 -4.58 -10.70 -20.31
CA MET A 1 -5.35 -10.79 -19.05
C MET A 1 -4.45 -10.83 -17.80
N VAL A 2 -3.67 -11.92 -17.52
CA VAL A 2 -2.81 -11.98 -16.31
C VAL A 2 -1.77 -10.86 -16.30
N ARG A 3 -1.10 -10.61 -17.42
CA ARG A 3 -0.12 -9.53 -17.56
C ARG A 3 -0.76 -8.16 -17.30
N ASP A 4 -1.92 -7.90 -17.84
CA ASP A 4 -2.60 -6.61 -17.71
C ASP A 4 -3.06 -6.38 -16.27
N PHE A 5 -3.55 -7.45 -15.62
CA PHE A 5 -3.86 -7.43 -14.19
C PHE A 5 -2.62 -7.08 -13.36
N LEU A 6 -1.49 -7.78 -13.57
CA LEU A 6 -0.26 -7.54 -12.81
C LEU A 6 0.28 -6.12 -13.03
N LEU A 7 0.26 -5.62 -14.28
CA LEU A 7 0.70 -4.26 -14.57
C LEU A 7 -0.19 -3.21 -13.88
N GLU A 8 -1.50 -3.42 -13.88
CA GLU A 8 -2.43 -2.50 -13.23
C GLU A 8 -2.34 -2.61 -11.70
N TYR A 9 -2.22 -3.82 -11.17
CA TYR A 9 -2.09 -4.09 -9.73
C TYR A 9 -0.81 -3.47 -9.16
N CYS A 10 0.34 -3.69 -9.80
CA CYS A 10 1.63 -3.15 -9.32
C CYS A 10 1.76 -1.63 -9.44
N ASN A 11 0.83 -0.96 -10.15
CA ASN A 11 0.80 0.50 -10.26
C ASN A 11 -0.28 1.16 -9.39
N ARG A 12 -0.95 0.39 -8.52
CA ARG A 12 -1.98 0.91 -7.60
C ARG A 12 -1.60 0.59 -6.15
N PRO A 13 -1.85 1.51 -5.21
CA PRO A 13 -1.56 1.27 -3.80
C PRO A 13 -2.57 0.28 -3.20
N PHE A 14 -2.05 -0.76 -2.57
CA PHE A 14 -2.78 -1.70 -1.72
C PHE A 14 -2.14 -1.74 -0.34
N VAL A 15 -2.35 -0.70 0.44
CA VAL A 15 -1.77 -0.58 1.77
C VAL A 15 -2.65 -1.28 2.80
N SER A 16 -2.04 -2.04 3.69
CA SER A 16 -2.73 -2.75 4.78
C SER A 16 -3.61 -1.80 5.61
N GLY A 17 -4.91 -2.11 5.71
CA GLY A 17 -5.93 -1.27 6.35
C GLY A 17 -6.51 -0.16 5.45
N PHE A 18 -6.04 -0.02 4.22
CA PHE A 18 -6.48 0.97 3.23
C PHE A 18 -6.77 0.35 1.85
N GLU A 19 -7.06 -0.92 1.80
CA GLU A 19 -7.33 -1.70 0.58
C GLU A 19 -8.51 -1.12 -0.23
N GLN A 20 -9.42 -0.42 0.44
CA GLN A 20 -10.54 0.29 -0.17
C GLN A 20 -10.13 1.49 -1.05
N MET A 21 -8.87 1.88 -1.10
CA MET A 21 -8.41 2.93 -2.03
C MET A 21 -8.50 2.49 -3.51
N THR A 22 -8.50 1.18 -3.76
CA THR A 22 -8.60 0.60 -5.11
C THR A 22 -9.72 -0.45 -5.20
N PRO A 23 -10.98 -0.07 -4.90
CA PRO A 23 -12.07 -1.02 -4.72
C PRO A 23 -12.51 -1.71 -6.02
N ASP A 24 -12.19 -1.13 -7.15
CA ASP A 24 -12.61 -1.56 -8.49
C ASP A 24 -11.67 -2.59 -9.13
N LEU A 25 -10.41 -2.64 -8.74
CA LEU A 25 -9.41 -3.41 -9.44
C LEU A 25 -9.66 -4.92 -9.38
N LEU A 26 -9.79 -5.47 -8.18
CA LEU A 26 -10.00 -6.91 -8.02
C LEU A 26 -11.35 -7.38 -8.60
N PRO A 27 -12.48 -6.69 -8.37
CA PRO A 27 -13.74 -7.01 -9.04
C PRO A 27 -13.64 -6.99 -10.55
N LYS A 28 -12.99 -6.01 -11.15
CA LYS A 28 -12.79 -5.91 -12.60
C LYS A 28 -12.20 -7.19 -13.22
N TYR A 29 -11.25 -7.80 -12.55
CA TYR A 29 -10.52 -8.95 -13.08
C TYR A 29 -11.06 -10.30 -12.63
N PHE A 30 -11.70 -10.41 -11.45
CA PHE A 30 -12.15 -11.67 -10.88
C PHE A 30 -13.65 -11.94 -11.04
N MET A 31 -14.49 -10.89 -11.10
CA MET A 31 -15.94 -11.07 -11.34
C MET A 31 -16.28 -11.88 -12.58
N PRO A 32 -15.59 -11.73 -13.74
CA PRO A 32 -15.89 -12.53 -14.93
C PRO A 32 -15.74 -14.05 -14.74
N PHE A 33 -15.07 -14.49 -13.66
CA PHE A 33 -14.84 -15.91 -13.35
C PHE A 33 -15.60 -16.39 -12.11
N SER A 34 -16.40 -15.53 -11.50
CA SER A 34 -17.09 -15.76 -10.23
C SER A 34 -18.60 -15.67 -10.41
N ASP A 35 -19.35 -16.39 -9.58
CA ASP A 35 -20.82 -16.30 -9.53
C ASP A 35 -21.27 -15.25 -8.51
N THR A 36 -20.49 -15.06 -7.43
CA THR A 36 -20.75 -14.05 -6.39
C THR A 36 -19.47 -13.35 -5.95
N TYR A 37 -19.63 -12.14 -5.42
CA TYR A 37 -18.58 -11.31 -4.87
C TYR A 37 -19.07 -10.65 -3.57
N GLU A 38 -18.21 -10.65 -2.58
CA GLU A 38 -18.43 -9.98 -1.31
C GLU A 38 -17.14 -9.20 -0.92
N ASN A 39 -17.33 -8.06 -0.28
CA ASN A 39 -16.26 -7.32 0.39
C ASN A 39 -16.60 -7.26 1.88
N ASP A 40 -15.73 -7.78 2.73
CA ASP A 40 -15.95 -7.77 4.15
C ASP A 40 -15.55 -6.44 4.81
N ARG A 41 -15.84 -6.30 6.11
CA ARG A 41 -15.52 -5.08 6.87
C ARG A 41 -14.02 -4.86 7.09
N ARG A 42 -13.20 -5.84 6.79
CA ARG A 42 -11.73 -5.77 6.91
C ARG A 42 -11.05 -5.46 5.58
N GLY A 43 -11.84 -5.32 4.50
CA GLY A 43 -11.34 -5.06 3.16
C GLY A 43 -11.03 -6.34 2.35
N SER A 44 -11.36 -7.55 2.87
CA SER A 44 -11.15 -8.79 2.13
C SER A 44 -12.11 -8.91 0.97
N TYR A 45 -11.60 -9.32 -0.18
CA TYR A 45 -12.35 -9.57 -1.40
C TYR A 45 -12.62 -11.08 -1.53
N ILE A 46 -13.89 -11.46 -1.48
CA ILE A 46 -14.31 -12.87 -1.51
C ILE A 46 -15.07 -13.13 -2.82
N PHE A 47 -14.45 -13.91 -3.68
CA PHE A 47 -15.02 -14.33 -4.95
C PHE A 47 -15.38 -15.80 -4.87
N SER A 48 -16.63 -16.14 -5.14
CA SER A 48 -17.11 -17.53 -5.07
C SER A 48 -17.60 -18.01 -6.42
N LYS A 49 -17.30 -19.26 -6.74
CA LYS A 49 -17.79 -19.97 -7.91
C LYS A 49 -18.36 -21.30 -7.50
N LYS A 50 -19.60 -21.59 -7.91
CA LYS A 50 -20.27 -22.87 -7.65
C LYS A 50 -19.63 -23.96 -8.49
N GLY A 51 -19.24 -25.04 -7.82
CA GLY A 51 -18.77 -26.27 -8.46
C GLY A 51 -19.90 -27.27 -8.70
N GLU A 52 -19.58 -28.39 -9.35
CA GLU A 52 -20.50 -29.48 -9.62
C GLU A 52 -20.64 -30.46 -8.45
N THR A 53 -19.76 -30.40 -7.47
CA THR A 53 -19.70 -31.32 -6.33
C THR A 53 -19.93 -30.60 -5.02
N SER A 54 -20.15 -31.36 -3.93
CA SER A 54 -20.28 -30.81 -2.56
C SER A 54 -18.94 -30.43 -1.93
N ARG A 55 -17.81 -30.66 -2.61
CA ARG A 55 -16.47 -30.31 -2.10
C ARG A 55 -16.20 -28.84 -2.38
N SER A 56 -15.59 -28.17 -1.40
CA SER A 56 -15.14 -26.78 -1.54
C SER A 56 -13.61 -26.71 -1.48
N VAL A 57 -13.05 -25.82 -2.27
CA VAL A 57 -11.63 -25.44 -2.24
C VAL A 57 -11.57 -23.94 -2.01
N MET A 58 -10.77 -23.49 -1.04
CA MET A 58 -10.47 -22.10 -0.80
C MET A 58 -9.05 -21.81 -1.29
N LEU A 59 -8.92 -20.79 -2.11
CA LEU A 59 -7.65 -20.19 -2.49
C LEU A 59 -7.53 -18.85 -1.78
N GLU A 60 -6.42 -18.64 -1.08
CA GLU A 60 -6.17 -17.44 -0.30
C GLU A 60 -4.84 -16.80 -0.74
N ALA A 61 -4.84 -15.50 -0.89
CA ALA A 61 -3.66 -14.69 -1.13
C ALA A 61 -3.87 -13.30 -0.53
N HIS A 62 -2.82 -12.69 0.02
CA HIS A 62 -2.88 -11.31 0.45
C HIS A 62 -2.69 -10.35 -0.74
N VAL A 63 -3.26 -9.16 -0.63
CA VAL A 63 -3.20 -8.11 -1.66
C VAL A 63 -2.50 -6.85 -1.17
N ASP A 64 -2.24 -6.75 0.12
CA ASP A 64 -1.57 -5.60 0.70
C ASP A 64 -0.07 -5.61 0.41
N GLU A 65 0.47 -4.42 0.30
CA GLU A 65 1.89 -4.15 0.14
C GLU A 65 2.44 -3.39 1.35
N LEU A 66 3.75 -3.35 1.45
CA LEU A 66 4.46 -2.58 2.46
C LEU A 66 4.31 -1.09 2.18
N ALA A 67 4.05 -0.29 3.24
CA ALA A 67 3.90 1.15 3.14
C ALA A 67 4.50 1.88 4.34
N PHE A 68 4.46 3.21 4.27
CA PHE A 68 4.83 4.09 5.36
C PHE A 68 3.66 5.00 5.72
N MET A 69 3.49 5.23 7.00
CA MET A 69 2.56 6.21 7.51
C MET A 69 3.33 7.46 7.97
N ILE A 70 3.02 8.62 7.42
CA ILE A 70 3.62 9.87 7.88
C ILE A 70 3.10 10.18 9.28
N THR A 71 4.03 10.42 10.18
CA THR A 71 3.76 10.72 11.58
C THR A 71 4.01 12.18 11.93
N GLU A 72 4.82 12.89 11.13
CA GLU A 72 5.13 14.30 11.37
C GLU A 72 5.62 14.98 10.08
N VAL A 73 5.18 16.20 9.88
CA VAL A 73 5.73 17.14 8.88
C VAL A 73 6.60 18.13 9.62
N MET A 74 7.88 18.15 9.31
CA MET A 74 8.85 19.00 10.00
C MET A 74 8.95 20.38 9.35
N ALA A 75 9.33 21.39 10.14
CA ALA A 75 9.41 22.78 9.67
C ALA A 75 10.45 23.01 8.56
N ASP A 76 11.45 22.14 8.44
CA ASP A 76 12.48 22.14 7.40
C ASP A 76 12.08 21.40 6.10
N GLY A 77 10.82 20.92 6.04
CA GLY A 77 10.24 20.24 4.87
C GLY A 77 10.47 18.74 4.84
N PHE A 78 11.12 18.17 5.84
CA PHE A 78 11.23 16.71 5.96
C PHE A 78 9.95 16.10 6.52
N LEU A 79 9.71 14.84 6.15
CA LEU A 79 8.62 14.04 6.66
C LEU A 79 9.17 12.91 7.52
N ARG A 80 8.63 12.76 8.73
CA ARG A 80 8.90 11.60 9.56
C ARG A 80 7.81 10.56 9.32
N PHE A 81 8.17 9.28 9.29
CA PHE A 81 7.23 8.20 9.03
C PHE A 81 7.43 7.01 9.97
N SER A 82 6.41 6.17 10.04
CA SER A 82 6.42 4.85 10.68
C SER A 82 6.10 3.78 9.64
N PRO A 83 6.74 2.62 9.69
CA PRO A 83 6.44 1.53 8.76
C PRO A 83 5.06 0.94 9.02
N VAL A 84 4.34 0.61 7.93
CA VAL A 84 3.17 -0.26 7.92
C VAL A 84 3.61 -1.59 7.32
N GLY A 85 3.69 -2.62 8.14
CA GLY A 85 4.32 -3.89 7.82
C GLY A 85 5.74 -4.03 8.38
N TYR A 86 6.41 -5.13 8.06
CA TYR A 86 7.75 -5.43 8.56
C TYR A 86 8.81 -5.17 7.48
N TYR A 87 9.79 -4.34 7.81
CA TYR A 87 10.93 -4.01 6.95
C TYR A 87 12.25 -4.30 7.63
N ASN A 88 13.25 -4.64 6.82
CA ASN A 88 14.62 -4.40 7.22
C ASN A 88 14.94 -2.91 6.98
N THR A 89 15.05 -2.15 8.05
CA THR A 89 15.27 -0.70 8.01
C THR A 89 16.56 -0.30 7.28
N LEU A 90 17.56 -1.18 7.23
CA LEU A 90 18.79 -0.95 6.49
C LEU A 90 18.61 -0.89 4.97
N CYS A 91 17.49 -1.44 4.45
CA CYS A 91 17.20 -1.44 3.02
C CYS A 91 16.39 -0.22 2.56
N LEU A 92 15.98 0.67 3.48
CA LEU A 92 15.11 1.80 3.16
C LEU A 92 15.88 3.01 2.63
N GLU A 93 17.15 3.12 2.92
CA GLU A 93 17.95 4.27 2.51
C GLU A 93 18.07 4.35 0.99
N CYS A 94 17.93 5.56 0.44
CA CYS A 94 17.94 5.82 -1.00
C CYS A 94 16.83 5.13 -1.80
N GLN A 95 15.76 4.64 -1.15
CA GLN A 95 14.60 4.12 -1.87
C GLN A 95 13.69 5.28 -2.30
N ASP A 96 13.23 5.18 -3.54
CA ASP A 96 12.19 6.06 -4.04
C ASP A 96 10.86 5.72 -3.34
N VAL A 97 10.03 6.72 -2.96
CA VAL A 97 8.74 6.57 -2.26
C VAL A 97 7.68 7.50 -2.88
N THR A 98 6.40 7.10 -3.12
CA THR A 98 5.30 7.96 -3.59
C THR A 98 4.38 8.33 -2.43
N LEU A 99 4.12 9.62 -2.25
CA LEU A 99 3.20 10.13 -1.26
C LEU A 99 1.80 10.25 -1.85
N SER A 100 0.84 9.58 -1.26
CA SER A 100 -0.57 9.69 -1.63
C SER A 100 -1.29 10.64 -0.68
N PHE A 101 -1.62 11.82 -1.21
CA PHE A 101 -2.49 12.82 -0.60
C PHE A 101 -3.65 13.15 -1.54
N ASP A 102 -4.15 14.40 -1.46
CA ASP A 102 -4.98 15.00 -2.50
C ASP A 102 -4.21 15.14 -3.84
N LYS A 103 -2.87 15.05 -3.79
CA LYS A 103 -1.96 15.01 -4.94
C LYS A 103 -0.96 13.89 -4.74
N VAL A 104 -0.56 13.26 -5.82
CA VAL A 104 0.56 12.31 -5.82
C VAL A 104 1.85 13.12 -5.87
N LEU A 105 2.72 12.91 -4.91
CA LEU A 105 4.04 13.52 -4.81
C LEU A 105 5.08 12.42 -4.75
N ASP A 106 6.23 12.73 -5.25
CA ASP A 106 7.36 11.82 -5.34
C ASP A 106 8.45 12.23 -4.33
N GLY A 107 9.08 11.25 -3.68
CA GLY A 107 10.11 11.50 -2.68
C GLY A 107 11.15 10.39 -2.62
N PHE A 108 12.16 10.52 -1.79
CA PHE A 108 13.05 9.42 -1.49
C PHE A 108 13.40 9.36 0.00
N VAL A 109 13.73 8.16 0.47
CA VAL A 109 14.09 7.93 1.87
C VAL A 109 15.54 8.32 2.10
N THR A 110 15.79 9.11 3.12
CA THR A 110 17.13 9.47 3.58
C THR A 110 17.25 9.40 5.09
N SER A 111 18.47 9.35 5.57
CA SER A 111 18.79 9.44 6.99
C SER A 111 19.73 10.63 7.24
N PRO A 112 19.50 11.42 8.28
CA PRO A 112 20.29 12.60 8.56
C PRO A 112 21.70 12.30 9.06
N ASN A 113 22.01 11.05 9.46
CA ASN A 113 23.33 10.66 9.98
C ASN A 113 23.63 9.19 9.68
N LEU A 114 24.41 8.91 8.68
CA LEU A 114 24.77 7.55 8.25
C LEU A 114 25.34 6.59 9.31
N PRO A 115 26.06 6.97 10.36
CA PRO A 115 26.55 6.03 11.36
C PRO A 115 25.63 5.82 12.58
N ALA A 116 24.62 6.67 12.79
CA ALA A 116 23.75 6.65 14.00
C ALA A 116 22.28 6.35 13.70
N CYS A 117 21.98 5.73 12.59
CA CYS A 117 20.67 5.76 11.92
C CYS A 117 19.63 4.77 12.39
N PHE A 118 19.70 4.25 13.57
CA PHE A 118 18.69 3.25 13.99
C PHE A 118 17.35 3.82 14.46
N SER A 119 17.13 5.14 14.43
CA SER A 119 15.92 5.70 15.03
C SER A 119 15.15 6.79 14.26
N ARG A 120 15.63 7.29 13.12
CA ARG A 120 14.92 8.38 12.43
C ARG A 120 15.15 8.33 10.91
N TYR A 121 14.13 7.99 10.14
CA TYR A 121 14.11 8.13 8.69
C TYR A 121 13.33 9.39 8.29
N PHE A 122 13.79 10.05 7.23
CA PHE A 122 13.17 11.22 6.64
C PHE A 122 12.89 10.94 5.16
N VAL A 123 11.82 11.48 4.63
CA VAL A 123 11.53 11.47 3.20
C VAL A 123 11.83 12.86 2.66
N ILE A 124 12.70 12.93 1.67
CA ILE A 124 12.79 14.07 0.77
C ILE A 124 11.84 13.79 -0.37
N LEU A 125 10.94 14.72 -0.68
CA LEU A 125 9.90 14.55 -1.69
C LEU A 125 10.50 14.41 -3.08
N TYR A 126 10.54 13.17 -3.62
CA TYR A 126 10.95 12.91 -5.00
C TYR A 126 10.64 11.49 -5.49
N ASN A 127 9.50 11.09 -5.83
CA ASN A 127 8.99 9.81 -6.38
C ASN A 127 8.85 8.60 -5.44
N CYS A 128 7.64 8.39 -4.86
CA CYS A 128 7.35 7.15 -4.13
C CYS A 128 6.00 7.01 -3.42
N HIS A 129 5.54 5.80 -3.05
CA HIS A 129 4.24 5.58 -2.40
C HIS A 129 4.30 5.72 -0.87
N VAL A 130 3.74 6.80 -0.32
CA VAL A 130 3.49 6.98 1.12
C VAL A 130 2.05 7.44 1.33
N LEU A 131 1.34 6.77 2.23
CA LEU A 131 -0.03 7.11 2.59
C LEU A 131 -0.06 8.06 3.79
N ILE A 132 -0.76 9.19 3.68
CA ILE A 132 -1.10 10.02 4.83
C ILE A 132 -2.50 9.69 5.31
N VAL A 133 -2.58 9.29 6.57
CA VAL A 133 -3.82 8.82 7.19
C VAL A 133 -4.54 9.92 7.98
N ASN A 134 -3.90 11.04 8.27
CA ASN A 134 -4.54 12.05 9.10
C ASN A 134 -4.43 13.46 8.53
N ARG A 135 -5.58 13.98 8.03
CA ARG A 135 -5.71 15.37 7.56
C ARG A 135 -5.57 16.42 8.66
N GLU A 136 -5.80 16.04 9.92
CA GLU A 136 -5.87 17.00 11.04
C GLU A 136 -4.50 17.37 11.60
N THR A 137 -3.43 16.66 11.23
CA THR A 137 -2.06 16.94 11.68
C THR A 137 -1.21 17.74 10.70
N LEU A 138 -1.80 18.20 9.58
CA LEU A 138 -1.09 18.91 8.50
C LEU A 138 -1.31 20.43 8.46
N PHE A 139 -1.89 21.02 9.53
CA PHE A 139 -2.10 22.46 9.68
C PHE A 139 -1.56 22.98 11.00
#